data_2b83015aba42926fbf3b6937f6f5c4c2
#
_entry.id   2b83015aba42926fbf3b6937f6f5c4c2
#
_cell.length_a   1.000
_cell.length_b   1.000
_cell.length_c   1.000
_cell.angle_alpha   90.00
_cell.angle_beta   90.00
_cell.angle_gamma   90.00
#
_symmetry.space_group_name_H-M   'P 1'
#
loop_
_entity.id
_entity.type
_entity.pdbx_description
1 polymer ?
#
loop_
_entity_poly.entity_id
_entity_poly.type
_entity_poly.pdbx_seq_one_letter_code
_entity_poly.pdbx_strand_id
1 'polypeptide(L)'
;MGAVASQVNNIVQAFLGMGATVMLPIILFIVGICFKMKPGQAFKSGLTVGIGFVGINAIIGILTANVGPAAQAMVKNAGLHLSAADVGWPALSAITWGLPIAPFVIPLTILINIIMIVTSKTRTVDVDMWNYWHFALAGTLVYYVTGNFWLGILAAAIIAVIIFKLADWAAPMGEKYFGLKGISLPTVSSATFWPIGLLGNWILDKIPGVRKINWDPQKIQKRFGVMGEPMMIGLILGIIFGLLARYDFTKVLTTGVNLAGVMLLLPRMTRVLLEGLMPISQAVQKFLTKRFPDKKNLFIGLDIAVAIGNPAVISTGLLLTPIAVVLAFILPGNNTLPLADLSNLAVFCSMIVLACKGNVFRGLIISIPCIIGDLYISSAMAPIITKMARGVHFAQAQHSVITAFLDGGNPLRFWIVKIFQLNWFALVLIPIVGLLIWFIYKATKKEVLGSENDQ
;
A
#
# COMPACT_ATOMS: atom_id res chain seq x y z
N MET A 1 18.06 -19.78 -26.82
CA MET A 1 17.39 -19.32 -25.59
C MET A 1 17.21 -17.80 -25.51
N GLY A 2 18.14 -16.98 -26.05
CA GLY A 2 18.02 -15.51 -25.95
C GLY A 2 16.83 -14.87 -26.67
N ALA A 3 16.47 -15.33 -27.87
CA ALA A 3 15.37 -14.73 -28.65
C ALA A 3 13.99 -14.95 -28.02
N VAL A 4 13.72 -16.16 -27.50
CA VAL A 4 12.44 -16.47 -26.82
C VAL A 4 12.33 -15.69 -25.50
N ALA A 5 13.42 -15.60 -24.72
CA ALA A 5 13.44 -14.82 -23.47
C ALA A 5 13.23 -13.32 -23.76
N SER A 6 13.80 -12.80 -24.84
CA SER A 6 13.59 -11.41 -25.27
C SER A 6 12.14 -11.15 -25.70
N GLN A 7 11.55 -12.05 -26.48
CA GLN A 7 10.13 -11.93 -26.89
C GLN A 7 9.19 -11.99 -25.69
N VAL A 8 9.39 -12.93 -24.76
CA VAL A 8 8.60 -13.02 -23.51
C VAL A 8 8.73 -11.75 -22.68
N ASN A 9 9.95 -11.23 -22.53
CA ASN A 9 10.17 -9.96 -21.83
C ASN A 9 9.43 -8.79 -22.50
N ASN A 10 9.48 -8.69 -23.82
CA ASN A 10 8.78 -7.63 -24.56
C ASN A 10 7.25 -7.71 -24.41
N ILE A 11 6.68 -8.92 -24.43
CA ILE A 11 5.24 -9.13 -24.19
C ILE A 11 4.89 -8.72 -22.76
N VAL A 12 5.67 -9.14 -21.77
CA VAL A 12 5.45 -8.79 -20.36
C VAL A 12 5.55 -7.28 -20.16
N GLN A 13 6.58 -6.63 -20.73
CA GLN A 13 6.75 -5.18 -20.64
C GLN A 13 5.63 -4.41 -21.33
N ALA A 14 5.18 -4.85 -22.52
CA ALA A 14 4.03 -4.28 -23.21
C ALA A 14 2.74 -4.40 -22.37
N PHE A 15 2.53 -5.56 -21.74
CA PHE A 15 1.37 -5.79 -20.88
C PHE A 15 1.42 -4.92 -19.62
N LEU A 16 2.57 -4.88 -18.94
CA LEU A 16 2.78 -4.02 -17.76
C LEU A 16 2.66 -2.53 -18.10
N GLY A 17 3.11 -2.15 -19.32
CA GLY A 17 3.00 -0.78 -19.82
C GLY A 17 1.57 -0.29 -20.04
N MET A 18 0.58 -1.20 -20.12
CA MET A 18 -0.84 -0.80 -20.20
C MET A 18 -1.36 -0.20 -18.89
N GLY A 19 -0.67 -0.40 -17.77
CA GLY A 19 -1.08 0.06 -16.45
C GLY A 19 -2.29 -0.68 -15.86
N ALA A 20 -2.52 -0.52 -14.57
CA ALA A 20 -3.60 -1.20 -13.84
C ALA A 20 -4.98 -0.93 -14.43
N THR A 21 -5.20 0.24 -14.98
CA THR A 21 -6.48 0.66 -15.58
C THR A 21 -6.95 -0.22 -16.75
N VAL A 22 -6.00 -0.80 -17.52
CA VAL A 22 -6.30 -1.68 -18.65
C VAL A 22 -6.04 -3.14 -18.32
N MET A 23 -4.92 -3.41 -17.65
CA MET A 23 -4.55 -4.79 -17.29
C MET A 23 -5.59 -5.46 -16.41
N LEU A 24 -6.02 -4.78 -15.35
CA LEU A 24 -6.91 -5.38 -14.37
C LEU A 24 -8.29 -5.76 -14.94
N PRO A 25 -8.96 -4.92 -15.76
CA PRO A 25 -10.15 -5.32 -16.50
C PRO A 25 -9.97 -6.59 -17.33
N ILE A 26 -8.85 -6.71 -18.05
CA ILE A 26 -8.56 -7.88 -18.88
C ILE A 26 -8.38 -9.12 -18.02
N ILE A 27 -7.57 -9.02 -16.95
CA ILE A 27 -7.35 -10.13 -16.01
C ILE A 27 -8.67 -10.55 -15.37
N LEU A 28 -9.47 -9.61 -14.90
CA LEU A 28 -10.75 -9.90 -14.26
C LEU A 28 -11.79 -10.49 -15.23
N PHE A 29 -11.77 -10.08 -16.50
CA PHE A 29 -12.56 -10.72 -17.53
C PHE A 29 -12.16 -12.18 -17.70
N ILE A 30 -10.85 -12.48 -17.83
CA ILE A 30 -10.33 -13.84 -17.96
C ILE A 30 -10.67 -14.66 -16.71
N VAL A 31 -10.45 -14.11 -15.52
CA VAL A 31 -10.81 -14.73 -14.25
C VAL A 31 -12.30 -15.05 -14.22
N GLY A 32 -13.17 -14.10 -14.58
CA GLY A 32 -14.60 -14.32 -14.65
C GLY A 32 -14.97 -15.50 -15.56
N ILE A 33 -14.37 -15.59 -16.74
CA ILE A 33 -14.59 -16.71 -17.69
C ILE A 33 -14.09 -18.03 -17.10
N CYS A 34 -12.89 -18.06 -16.52
CA CYS A 34 -12.33 -19.25 -15.87
C CYS A 34 -13.25 -19.78 -14.75
N PHE A 35 -13.90 -18.87 -14.02
CA PHE A 35 -14.85 -19.21 -12.96
C PHE A 35 -16.32 -19.31 -13.45
N LYS A 36 -16.52 -19.53 -14.75
CA LYS A 36 -17.82 -19.82 -15.40
C LYS A 36 -18.86 -18.70 -15.32
N MET A 37 -18.43 -17.45 -15.27
CA MET A 37 -19.33 -16.32 -15.49
C MET A 37 -19.80 -16.27 -16.95
N LYS A 38 -20.98 -15.69 -17.18
CA LYS A 38 -21.41 -15.36 -18.54
C LYS A 38 -20.49 -14.32 -19.15
N PRO A 39 -20.00 -14.44 -20.40
CA PRO A 39 -19.00 -13.52 -20.98
C PRO A 39 -19.39 -12.05 -20.89
N GLY A 40 -20.64 -11.70 -21.20
CA GLY A 40 -21.13 -10.33 -21.09
C GLY A 40 -21.09 -9.77 -19.65
N GLN A 41 -21.36 -10.61 -18.65
CA GLN A 41 -21.27 -10.21 -17.24
C GLN A 41 -19.80 -10.04 -16.80
N ALA A 42 -18.92 -10.96 -17.19
CA ALA A 42 -17.49 -10.86 -16.90
C ALA A 42 -16.88 -9.61 -17.53
N PHE A 43 -17.24 -9.31 -18.81
CA PHE A 43 -16.80 -8.10 -19.50
C PHE A 43 -17.29 -6.83 -18.80
N LYS A 44 -18.60 -6.75 -18.49
CA LYS A 44 -19.17 -5.61 -17.77
C LYS A 44 -18.48 -5.40 -16.42
N SER A 45 -18.27 -6.46 -15.65
CA SER A 45 -17.58 -6.40 -14.35
C SER A 45 -16.15 -5.89 -14.50
N GLY A 46 -15.36 -6.46 -15.40
CA GLY A 46 -14.00 -6.02 -15.66
C GLY A 46 -13.95 -4.54 -16.09
N LEU A 47 -14.81 -4.13 -17.03
CA LEU A 47 -14.88 -2.74 -17.49
C LEU A 47 -15.26 -1.78 -16.36
N THR A 48 -16.25 -2.15 -15.51
CA THR A 48 -16.64 -1.32 -14.36
C THR A 48 -15.49 -1.13 -13.38
N VAL A 49 -14.68 -2.17 -13.13
CA VAL A 49 -13.46 -2.07 -12.33
C VAL A 49 -12.47 -1.09 -12.98
N GLY A 50 -12.22 -1.20 -14.29
CA GLY A 50 -11.36 -0.26 -15.02
C GLY A 50 -11.81 1.18 -14.91
N ILE A 51 -13.12 1.44 -15.06
CA ILE A 51 -13.71 2.77 -14.87
C ILE A 51 -13.49 3.27 -13.44
N GLY A 52 -13.68 2.41 -12.44
CA GLY A 52 -13.38 2.74 -11.04
C GLY A 52 -11.91 3.17 -10.85
N PHE A 53 -10.96 2.43 -11.45
CA PHE A 53 -9.54 2.79 -11.42
C PHE A 53 -9.23 4.09 -12.16
N VAL A 54 -9.86 4.36 -13.32
CA VAL A 54 -9.73 5.67 -14.00
C VAL A 54 -10.16 6.78 -13.07
N GLY A 55 -11.30 6.63 -12.41
CA GLY A 55 -11.81 7.62 -11.47
C GLY A 55 -10.88 7.82 -10.26
N ILE A 56 -10.41 6.72 -9.65
CA ILE A 56 -9.47 6.78 -8.52
C ILE A 56 -8.18 7.49 -8.94
N ASN A 57 -7.59 7.12 -10.08
CA ASN A 57 -6.34 7.72 -10.56
C ASN A 57 -6.50 9.21 -10.87
N ALA A 58 -7.63 9.63 -11.45
CA ALA A 58 -7.91 11.03 -11.72
C ALA A 58 -7.95 11.84 -10.41
N ILE A 59 -8.58 11.29 -9.36
CA ILE A 59 -8.70 11.95 -8.06
C ILE A 59 -7.36 11.96 -7.32
N ILE A 60 -6.58 10.87 -7.38
CA ILE A 60 -5.21 10.83 -6.86
C ILE A 60 -4.34 11.85 -7.61
N GLY A 61 -4.55 12.04 -8.92
CA GLY A 61 -3.90 13.10 -9.70
C GLY A 61 -4.19 14.50 -9.13
N ILE A 62 -5.44 14.78 -8.76
CA ILE A 62 -5.81 16.05 -8.09
C ILE A 62 -5.09 16.18 -6.75
N LEU A 63 -5.06 15.10 -5.94
CA LEU A 63 -4.37 15.08 -4.66
C LEU A 63 -2.88 15.40 -4.84
N THR A 64 -2.23 14.68 -5.73
CA THR A 64 -0.78 14.84 -6.02
C THR A 64 -0.45 16.24 -6.55
N ALA A 65 -1.27 16.79 -7.44
CA ALA A 65 -1.07 18.12 -8.00
C ALA A 65 -1.23 19.25 -6.96
N ASN A 66 -1.89 19.02 -5.85
CA ASN A 66 -2.07 20.01 -4.80
C ASN A 66 -1.12 19.78 -3.61
N VAL A 67 -1.00 18.55 -3.11
CA VAL A 67 -0.17 18.22 -1.95
C VAL A 67 1.32 18.28 -2.29
N GLY A 68 1.73 17.74 -3.42
CA GLY A 68 3.15 17.72 -3.83
C GLY A 68 3.78 19.12 -3.93
N PRO A 69 3.23 20.04 -4.73
CA PRO A 69 3.73 21.41 -4.83
C PRO A 69 3.63 22.20 -3.52
N ALA A 70 2.58 21.97 -2.70
CA ALA A 70 2.48 22.61 -1.40
C ALA A 70 3.62 22.18 -0.47
N ALA A 71 3.91 20.89 -0.42
CA ALA A 71 5.03 20.34 0.35
C ALA A 71 6.38 20.86 -0.16
N GLN A 72 6.59 20.93 -1.49
CA GLN A 72 7.80 21.51 -2.08
C GLN A 72 7.98 22.99 -1.70
N ALA A 73 6.89 23.76 -1.71
CA ALA A 73 6.91 25.17 -1.31
C ALA A 73 7.24 25.31 0.18
N MET A 74 6.66 24.47 1.06
CA MET A 74 6.99 24.44 2.49
C MET A 74 8.49 24.19 2.72
N VAL A 75 9.06 23.22 2.04
CA VAL A 75 10.49 22.87 2.07
C VAL A 75 11.36 24.02 1.61
N LYS A 76 11.05 24.61 0.44
CA LYS A 76 11.77 25.75 -0.12
C LYS A 76 11.74 26.94 0.83
N ASN A 77 10.57 27.21 1.43
CA ASN A 77 10.39 28.32 2.37
C ASN A 77 11.18 28.09 3.69
N ALA A 78 11.47 26.83 4.04
CA ALA A 78 12.29 26.47 5.19
C ALA A 78 13.81 26.49 4.91
N GLY A 79 14.23 26.67 3.64
CA GLY A 79 15.65 26.77 3.27
C GLY A 79 16.45 25.48 3.40
N LEU A 80 15.82 24.32 3.24
CA LEU A 80 16.38 23.03 3.60
C LEU A 80 16.70 22.17 2.37
N HIS A 81 17.86 21.50 2.40
CA HIS A 81 18.33 20.59 1.34
C HIS A 81 18.78 19.25 1.97
N LEU A 82 18.24 18.14 1.47
CA LEU A 82 18.67 16.80 1.84
C LEU A 82 19.26 16.08 0.62
N SER A 83 20.24 15.19 0.86
CA SER A 83 21.10 14.64 -0.21
C SER A 83 20.44 13.54 -1.04
N ALA A 84 19.43 12.85 -0.53
CA ALA A 84 18.73 11.80 -1.24
C ALA A 84 17.37 12.30 -1.76
N ALA A 85 17.21 12.32 -3.08
CA ALA A 85 15.97 12.73 -3.72
C ALA A 85 14.96 11.58 -3.71
N ASP A 86 13.77 11.85 -3.19
CA ASP A 86 12.63 10.95 -3.29
C ASP A 86 12.06 10.99 -4.71
N VAL A 87 12.13 9.86 -5.42
CA VAL A 87 11.57 9.72 -6.77
C VAL A 87 10.15 9.13 -6.76
N GLY A 88 9.71 8.68 -5.61
CA GLY A 88 8.40 8.07 -5.40
C GLY A 88 8.28 6.65 -5.97
N TRP A 89 7.19 6.00 -5.56
CA TRP A 89 6.88 4.63 -5.96
C TRP A 89 6.72 4.44 -7.49
N PRO A 90 6.18 5.40 -8.29
CA PRO A 90 6.04 5.16 -9.74
C PRO A 90 7.38 4.97 -10.42
N ALA A 91 8.36 5.82 -10.09
CA ALA A 91 9.71 5.71 -10.64
C ALA A 91 10.41 4.45 -10.14
N LEU A 92 10.29 4.13 -8.83
CA LEU A 92 10.89 2.92 -8.25
C LEU A 92 10.28 1.65 -8.86
N SER A 93 8.97 1.62 -9.14
CA SER A 93 8.32 0.49 -9.80
C SER A 93 8.83 0.31 -11.24
N ALA A 94 8.97 1.40 -12.00
CA ALA A 94 9.52 1.37 -13.36
C ALA A 94 10.98 0.88 -13.36
N ILE A 95 11.82 1.37 -12.43
CA ILE A 95 13.19 0.88 -12.23
C ILE A 95 13.18 -0.62 -11.95
N THR A 96 12.33 -1.07 -11.03
CA THR A 96 12.23 -2.48 -10.63
C THR A 96 11.85 -3.38 -11.81
N TRP A 97 10.84 -2.99 -12.60
CA TRP A 97 10.41 -3.76 -13.77
C TRP A 97 11.45 -3.81 -14.90
N GLY A 98 12.33 -2.84 -14.99
CA GLY A 98 13.45 -2.82 -15.93
C GLY A 98 14.59 -3.78 -15.56
N LEU A 99 14.58 -4.41 -14.38
CA LEU A 99 15.69 -5.21 -13.87
C LEU A 99 15.49 -6.73 -14.09
N PRO A 100 16.58 -7.52 -14.20
CA PRO A 100 16.53 -8.92 -14.68
C PRO A 100 15.68 -9.86 -13.83
N ILE A 101 15.46 -9.59 -12.56
CA ILE A 101 14.68 -10.46 -11.65
C ILE A 101 13.18 -10.33 -11.92
N ALA A 102 12.70 -9.14 -12.28
CA ALA A 102 11.29 -8.82 -12.34
C ALA A 102 10.44 -9.77 -13.21
N PRO A 103 10.86 -10.17 -14.44
CA PRO A 103 10.09 -11.10 -15.26
C PRO A 103 9.87 -12.47 -14.61
N PHE A 104 10.79 -12.91 -13.75
CA PHE A 104 10.70 -14.22 -13.08
C PHE A 104 9.81 -14.17 -11.85
N VAL A 105 9.62 -13.00 -11.25
CA VAL A 105 8.78 -12.85 -10.04
C VAL A 105 7.30 -13.04 -10.36
N ILE A 106 6.84 -12.67 -11.55
CA ILE A 106 5.43 -12.85 -11.94
C ILE A 106 5.02 -14.34 -11.88
N PRO A 107 5.63 -15.25 -12.67
CA PRO A 107 5.29 -16.66 -12.61
C PRO A 107 5.59 -17.29 -11.24
N LEU A 108 6.64 -16.85 -10.56
CA LEU A 108 6.96 -17.30 -9.21
C LEU A 108 5.82 -16.98 -8.22
N THR A 109 5.32 -15.75 -8.23
CA THR A 109 4.27 -15.30 -7.32
C THR A 109 2.96 -16.03 -7.58
N ILE A 110 2.58 -16.21 -8.85
CA ILE A 110 1.42 -16.99 -9.24
C ILE A 110 1.54 -18.44 -8.73
N LEU A 111 2.69 -19.07 -8.94
CA LEU A 111 2.94 -20.44 -8.49
C LEU A 111 2.85 -20.55 -6.95
N ILE A 112 3.49 -19.65 -6.22
CA ILE A 112 3.43 -19.60 -4.75
C ILE A 112 1.99 -19.43 -4.28
N ASN A 113 1.24 -18.50 -4.87
CA ASN A 113 -0.15 -18.25 -4.49
C ASN A 113 -1.02 -19.49 -4.73
N ILE A 114 -0.88 -20.16 -5.88
CA ILE A 114 -1.58 -21.42 -6.19
C ILE A 114 -1.20 -22.50 -5.16
N ILE A 115 0.08 -22.73 -4.89
CA ILE A 115 0.53 -23.73 -3.92
C ILE A 115 -0.06 -23.43 -2.53
N MET A 116 -0.01 -22.18 -2.07
CA MET A 116 -0.54 -21.78 -0.78
C MET A 116 -2.06 -21.95 -0.70
N ILE A 117 -2.80 -21.69 -1.78
CA ILE A 117 -4.25 -21.93 -1.85
C ILE A 117 -4.55 -23.43 -1.81
N VAL A 118 -3.88 -24.24 -2.64
CA VAL A 118 -4.08 -25.70 -2.70
C VAL A 118 -3.76 -26.35 -1.35
N THR A 119 -2.68 -25.93 -0.69
CA THR A 119 -2.29 -26.44 0.64
C THR A 119 -3.06 -25.80 1.80
N SER A 120 -4.05 -24.95 1.54
CA SER A 120 -4.84 -24.23 2.57
C SER A 120 -3.98 -23.36 3.51
N LYS A 121 -2.84 -22.87 3.01
CA LYS A 121 -1.94 -21.96 3.75
C LYS A 121 -2.30 -20.49 3.55
N THR A 122 -3.10 -20.15 2.51
CA THR A 122 -3.69 -18.84 2.29
C THR A 122 -5.13 -18.96 1.82
N ARG A 123 -5.91 -17.92 2.11
CA ARG A 123 -7.26 -17.70 1.57
C ARG A 123 -7.28 -16.58 0.54
N THR A 124 -6.17 -15.88 0.34
CA THR A 124 -6.01 -14.81 -0.65
C THR A 124 -5.71 -15.37 -2.02
N VAL A 125 -6.58 -15.07 -2.99
CA VAL A 125 -6.36 -15.29 -4.42
C VAL A 125 -5.90 -13.94 -4.98
N ASP A 126 -4.60 -13.74 -5.12
CA ASP A 126 -4.04 -12.49 -5.60
C ASP A 126 -4.15 -12.38 -7.12
N VAL A 127 -5.15 -11.65 -7.59
CA VAL A 127 -5.43 -11.42 -9.01
C VAL A 127 -4.86 -10.10 -9.52
N ASP A 128 -4.37 -9.27 -8.61
CA ASP A 128 -3.83 -7.96 -8.94
C ASP A 128 -2.30 -8.05 -9.16
N MET A 129 -1.94 -8.21 -10.42
CA MET A 129 -0.51 -8.27 -10.81
C MET A 129 0.27 -7.00 -10.43
N TRP A 130 -0.42 -5.90 -10.13
CA TRP A 130 0.24 -4.69 -9.63
C TRP A 130 0.91 -4.91 -8.29
N ASN A 131 0.42 -5.83 -7.46
CA ASN A 131 1.10 -6.20 -6.22
C ASN A 131 2.48 -6.85 -6.45
N TYR A 132 2.71 -7.45 -7.64
CA TYR A 132 3.90 -8.26 -7.89
C TYR A 132 5.19 -7.45 -8.01
N TRP A 133 5.12 -6.17 -8.41
CA TRP A 133 6.30 -5.33 -8.42
C TRP A 133 6.89 -5.13 -7.01
N HIS A 134 6.06 -5.15 -6.00
CA HIS A 134 6.51 -5.06 -4.61
C HIS A 134 7.36 -6.26 -4.18
N PHE A 135 7.02 -7.46 -4.67
CA PHE A 135 7.82 -8.66 -4.44
C PHE A 135 9.10 -8.64 -5.29
N ALA A 136 8.99 -8.17 -6.54
CA ALA A 136 10.12 -7.97 -7.43
C ALA A 136 11.14 -6.97 -6.84
N LEU A 137 10.68 -5.87 -6.24
CA LEU A 137 11.54 -4.91 -5.56
C LEU A 137 12.36 -5.58 -4.45
N ALA A 138 11.72 -6.37 -3.58
CA ALA A 138 12.44 -7.08 -2.51
C ALA A 138 13.51 -8.03 -3.08
N GLY A 139 13.15 -8.80 -4.11
CA GLY A 139 14.09 -9.67 -4.81
C GLY A 139 15.25 -8.92 -5.44
N THR A 140 14.97 -7.80 -6.08
CA THR A 140 15.98 -6.97 -6.73
C THR A 140 16.93 -6.32 -5.71
N LEU A 141 16.41 -5.82 -4.60
CA LEU A 141 17.24 -5.27 -3.53
C LEU A 141 18.22 -6.32 -3.01
N VAL A 142 17.77 -7.55 -2.74
CA VAL A 142 18.62 -8.64 -2.28
C VAL A 142 19.64 -9.04 -3.36
N TYR A 143 19.24 -9.10 -4.63
CA TYR A 143 20.17 -9.36 -5.74
C TYR A 143 21.27 -8.29 -5.81
N TYR A 144 20.95 -7.01 -5.72
CA TYR A 144 21.93 -5.93 -5.80
C TYR A 144 22.90 -5.87 -4.61
N VAL A 145 22.47 -6.39 -3.47
CA VAL A 145 23.29 -6.45 -2.25
C VAL A 145 24.19 -7.68 -2.22
N THR A 146 23.66 -8.85 -2.66
CA THR A 146 24.40 -10.13 -2.58
C THR A 146 25.13 -10.51 -3.87
N GLY A 147 24.77 -9.90 -5.00
CA GLY A 147 25.23 -10.30 -6.33
C GLY A 147 24.65 -11.64 -6.81
N ASN A 148 23.74 -12.25 -6.05
CA ASN A 148 23.23 -13.59 -6.33
C ASN A 148 21.76 -13.56 -6.76
N PHE A 149 21.51 -13.95 -8.02
CA PHE A 149 20.16 -13.97 -8.61
C PHE A 149 19.20 -14.88 -7.83
N TRP A 150 19.63 -16.07 -7.43
CA TRP A 150 18.77 -17.04 -6.75
C TRP A 150 18.39 -16.59 -5.34
N LEU A 151 19.27 -15.88 -4.62
CA LEU A 151 18.93 -15.26 -3.35
C LEU A 151 17.90 -14.15 -3.53
N GLY A 152 17.96 -13.40 -4.65
CA GLY A 152 16.92 -12.44 -5.01
C GLY A 152 15.57 -13.11 -5.26
N ILE A 153 15.53 -14.21 -6.02
CA ILE A 153 14.30 -15.00 -6.24
C ILE A 153 13.75 -15.55 -4.92
N LEU A 154 14.61 -16.06 -4.05
CA LEU A 154 14.21 -16.56 -2.74
C LEU A 154 13.61 -15.44 -1.86
N ALA A 155 14.22 -14.25 -1.88
CA ALA A 155 13.68 -13.10 -1.13
C ALA A 155 12.30 -12.66 -1.62
N ALA A 156 12.09 -12.64 -2.95
CA ALA A 156 10.78 -12.37 -3.54
C ALA A 156 9.73 -13.43 -3.11
N ALA A 157 10.13 -14.70 -3.05
CA ALA A 157 9.27 -15.78 -2.59
C ALA A 157 8.89 -15.62 -1.11
N ILE A 158 9.86 -15.33 -0.26
CA ILE A 158 9.66 -15.16 1.19
C ILE A 158 8.69 -14.01 1.47
N ILE A 159 8.90 -12.84 0.84
CA ILE A 159 8.03 -11.69 1.07
C ILE A 159 6.61 -11.93 0.56
N ALA A 160 6.43 -12.61 -0.58
CA ALA A 160 5.12 -12.99 -1.08
C ALA A 160 4.36 -13.87 -0.09
N VAL A 161 5.01 -14.91 0.47
CA VAL A 161 4.41 -15.78 1.49
C VAL A 161 4.00 -15.00 2.73
N ILE A 162 4.87 -14.12 3.23
CA ILE A 162 4.59 -13.30 4.42
C ILE A 162 3.38 -12.40 4.15
N ILE A 163 3.37 -11.71 3.02
CA ILE A 163 2.32 -10.74 2.68
C ILE A 163 0.98 -11.43 2.44
N PHE A 164 0.93 -12.58 1.77
CA PHE A 164 -0.32 -13.33 1.64
C PHE A 164 -0.90 -13.75 3.00
N LYS A 165 -0.04 -14.10 3.96
CA LYS A 165 -0.50 -14.40 5.32
C LYS A 165 -1.00 -13.17 6.06
N LEU A 166 -0.32 -12.04 5.95
CA LEU A 166 -0.77 -10.78 6.56
C LEU A 166 -2.11 -10.33 5.95
N ALA A 167 -2.25 -10.43 4.63
CA ALA A 167 -3.49 -10.12 3.93
C ALA A 167 -4.66 -10.99 4.39
N ASP A 168 -4.44 -12.31 4.54
CA ASP A 168 -5.43 -13.25 5.06
C ASP A 168 -5.92 -12.86 6.47
N TRP A 169 -4.98 -12.49 7.33
CA TRP A 169 -5.30 -12.17 8.73
C TRP A 169 -5.98 -10.81 8.86
N ALA A 170 -5.65 -9.87 7.98
CA ALA A 170 -6.24 -8.54 7.98
C ALA A 170 -7.62 -8.48 7.29
N ALA A 171 -7.92 -9.41 6.36
CA ALA A 171 -9.12 -9.37 5.54
C ALA A 171 -10.44 -9.29 6.33
N PRO A 172 -10.66 -10.04 7.43
CA PRO A 172 -11.89 -9.89 8.23
C PRO A 172 -12.05 -8.51 8.85
N MET A 173 -10.95 -7.86 9.22
CA MET A 173 -11.01 -6.46 9.69
C MET A 173 -11.33 -5.51 8.54
N GLY A 174 -10.78 -5.75 7.33
CA GLY A 174 -11.11 -5.02 6.12
C GLY A 174 -12.60 -5.08 5.79
N GLU A 175 -13.20 -6.25 5.89
CA GLU A 175 -14.64 -6.45 5.71
C GLU A 175 -15.45 -5.68 6.75
N LYS A 176 -15.10 -5.80 8.03
CA LYS A 176 -15.86 -5.22 9.15
C LYS A 176 -15.73 -3.70 9.24
N TYR A 177 -14.54 -3.14 9.06
CA TYR A 177 -14.29 -1.71 9.33
C TYR A 177 -14.17 -0.85 8.07
N PHE A 178 -13.81 -1.45 6.93
CA PHE A 178 -13.69 -0.74 5.66
C PHE A 178 -14.78 -1.12 4.64
N GLY A 179 -15.63 -2.14 4.95
CA GLY A 179 -16.69 -2.61 4.06
C GLY A 179 -16.17 -3.41 2.86
N LEU A 180 -14.94 -3.92 2.90
CA LEU A 180 -14.26 -4.63 1.81
C LEU A 180 -14.61 -6.12 1.81
N LYS A 181 -15.90 -6.45 1.58
CA LYS A 181 -16.39 -7.84 1.61
C LYS A 181 -15.70 -8.72 0.60
N GLY A 182 -15.12 -9.84 1.08
CA GLY A 182 -14.45 -10.82 0.24
C GLY A 182 -13.14 -10.33 -0.40
N ILE A 183 -12.55 -9.27 0.12
CA ILE A 183 -11.31 -8.67 -0.39
C ILE A 183 -10.21 -8.76 0.67
N SER A 184 -9.00 -9.08 0.23
CA SER A 184 -7.75 -8.98 0.99
C SER A 184 -6.79 -8.01 0.31
N LEU A 185 -5.82 -7.47 1.04
CA LEU A 185 -4.95 -6.39 0.61
C LEU A 185 -3.48 -6.81 0.71
N PRO A 186 -2.94 -7.59 -0.26
CA PRO A 186 -1.57 -8.10 -0.24
C PRO A 186 -0.53 -7.08 -0.77
N THR A 187 -0.72 -5.79 -0.51
CA THR A 187 0.21 -4.73 -0.94
C THR A 187 1.30 -4.52 0.12
N VAL A 188 2.56 -4.79 -0.22
CA VAL A 188 3.69 -4.76 0.74
C VAL A 188 3.84 -3.43 1.44
N SER A 189 3.69 -2.31 0.70
CA SER A 189 3.88 -0.94 1.22
C SER A 189 3.00 -0.63 2.43
N SER A 190 1.87 -1.30 2.57
CA SER A 190 0.90 -1.04 3.65
C SER A 190 0.69 -2.26 4.55
N ALA A 191 0.61 -3.49 3.99
CA ALA A 191 0.37 -4.71 4.76
C ALA A 191 1.46 -4.96 5.83
N THR A 192 2.69 -4.54 5.57
CA THR A 192 3.82 -4.57 6.52
C THR A 192 3.50 -3.85 7.83
N PHE A 193 2.71 -2.79 7.79
CA PHE A 193 2.40 -1.97 8.95
C PHE A 193 1.19 -2.45 9.75
N TRP A 194 0.41 -3.41 9.24
CA TRP A 194 -0.75 -3.93 9.96
C TRP A 194 -0.40 -4.56 11.32
N PRO A 195 0.64 -5.42 11.45
CA PRO A 195 1.05 -5.94 12.75
C PRO A 195 1.52 -4.84 13.71
N ILE A 196 2.23 -3.82 13.19
CA ILE A 196 2.68 -2.67 13.98
C ILE A 196 1.46 -1.87 14.47
N GLY A 197 0.48 -1.67 13.59
CA GLY A 197 -0.79 -1.03 13.92
C GLY A 197 -1.54 -1.75 15.05
N LEU A 198 -1.62 -3.09 14.99
CA LEU A 198 -2.25 -3.90 16.04
C LEU A 198 -1.53 -3.77 17.38
N LEU A 199 -0.19 -3.88 17.36
CA LEU A 199 0.63 -3.72 18.57
C LEU A 199 0.46 -2.32 19.16
N GLY A 200 0.57 -1.29 18.32
CA GLY A 200 0.37 0.10 18.73
C GLY A 200 -1.03 0.34 19.31
N ASN A 201 -2.07 -0.18 18.65
CA ASN A 201 -3.43 -0.08 19.15
C ASN A 201 -3.60 -0.78 20.50
N TRP A 202 -3.00 -1.96 20.68
CA TRP A 202 -3.00 -2.67 21.98
C TRP A 202 -2.28 -1.87 23.07
N ILE A 203 -1.13 -1.23 22.76
CA ILE A 203 -0.41 -0.35 23.69
C ILE A 203 -1.29 0.84 24.08
N LEU A 204 -1.90 1.52 23.11
CA LEU A 204 -2.77 2.67 23.37
C LEU A 204 -4.00 2.32 24.22
N ASP A 205 -4.50 1.09 24.12
CA ASP A 205 -5.58 0.59 24.98
C ASP A 205 -5.19 0.50 26.46
N LYS A 206 -3.89 0.40 26.78
CA LYS A 206 -3.37 0.35 28.15
C LYS A 206 -3.14 1.74 28.76
N ILE A 207 -3.14 2.81 27.94
CA ILE A 207 -2.90 4.17 28.42
C ILE A 207 -4.22 4.80 28.87
N PRO A 208 -4.38 5.10 30.18
CA PRO A 208 -5.58 5.78 30.70
C PRO A 208 -5.79 7.12 29.98
N GLY A 209 -7.04 7.42 29.63
CA GLY A 209 -7.38 8.61 28.86
C GLY A 209 -7.30 8.40 27.35
N VAL A 210 -6.19 7.94 26.81
CA VAL A 210 -6.00 7.70 25.37
C VAL A 210 -6.96 6.64 24.83
N ARG A 211 -7.23 5.60 25.59
CA ARG A 211 -8.17 4.52 25.18
C ARG A 211 -9.58 5.03 24.91
N LYS A 212 -9.98 6.19 25.50
CA LYS A 212 -11.30 6.78 25.31
C LYS A 212 -11.38 7.68 24.08
N ILE A 213 -10.24 8.06 23.50
CA ILE A 213 -10.19 8.93 22.33
C ILE A 213 -10.57 8.12 21.11
N ASN A 214 -11.65 8.51 20.46
CA ASN A 214 -12.13 7.86 19.25
C ASN A 214 -12.49 8.93 18.20
N TRP A 215 -11.55 9.19 17.29
CA TRP A 215 -11.76 10.07 16.14
C TRP A 215 -12.20 9.24 14.94
N ASP A 216 -13.46 8.85 14.98
CA ASP A 216 -14.12 8.19 13.88
C ASP A 216 -14.80 9.28 13.02
N PRO A 217 -14.52 9.37 11.70
CA PRO A 217 -15.13 10.37 10.82
C PRO A 217 -16.65 10.40 10.87
N GLN A 218 -17.30 9.24 11.00
CA GLN A 218 -18.77 9.16 11.11
C GLN A 218 -19.27 9.74 12.43
N LYS A 219 -18.55 9.53 13.54
CA LYS A 219 -18.89 10.12 14.84
C LYS A 219 -18.62 11.62 14.88
N ILE A 220 -17.53 12.06 14.22
CA ILE A 220 -17.20 13.47 14.05
C ILE A 220 -18.33 14.17 13.28
N GLN A 221 -18.78 13.58 12.17
CA GLN A 221 -19.90 14.11 11.39
C GLN A 221 -21.18 14.21 12.21
N LYS A 222 -21.53 13.16 12.98
CA LYS A 222 -22.71 13.19 13.87
C LYS A 222 -22.64 14.26 14.94
N ARG A 223 -21.44 14.59 15.44
CA ARG A 223 -21.24 15.59 16.51
C ARG A 223 -21.16 17.02 15.99
N PHE A 224 -20.51 17.24 14.85
CA PHE A 224 -20.21 18.54 14.28
C PHE A 224 -21.09 18.91 13.06
N GLY A 225 -22.03 18.03 12.67
CA GLY A 225 -22.87 18.23 11.49
C GLY A 225 -22.06 18.41 10.22
N VAL A 226 -22.39 19.40 9.41
CA VAL A 226 -21.74 19.71 8.14
C VAL A 226 -20.21 19.89 8.29
N MET A 227 -19.76 20.52 9.40
CA MET A 227 -18.33 20.74 9.65
C MET A 227 -17.54 19.44 9.91
N GLY A 228 -18.22 18.37 10.30
CA GLY A 228 -17.63 17.04 10.49
C GLY A 228 -17.66 16.16 9.23
N GLU A 229 -18.19 16.65 8.12
CA GLU A 229 -18.20 15.91 6.86
C GLU A 229 -16.78 15.79 6.27
N PRO A 230 -16.45 14.64 5.62
CA PRO A 230 -15.12 14.44 5.02
C PRO A 230 -14.70 15.59 4.10
N MET A 231 -15.61 16.14 3.29
CA MET A 231 -15.29 17.26 2.39
C MET A 231 -14.87 18.52 3.17
N MET A 232 -15.47 18.80 4.33
CA MET A 232 -15.09 19.95 5.16
C MET A 232 -13.72 19.76 5.81
N ILE A 233 -13.42 18.53 6.23
CA ILE A 233 -12.06 18.17 6.69
C ILE A 233 -11.04 18.41 5.56
N GLY A 234 -11.34 17.96 4.34
CA GLY A 234 -10.51 18.21 3.17
C GLY A 234 -10.31 19.71 2.89
N LEU A 235 -11.39 20.51 2.93
CA LEU A 235 -11.33 21.96 2.75
C LEU A 235 -10.39 22.62 3.77
N ILE A 236 -10.57 22.30 5.05
CA ILE A 236 -9.77 22.87 6.15
C ILE A 236 -8.29 22.48 5.99
N LEU A 237 -8.00 21.20 5.74
CA LEU A 237 -6.63 20.72 5.54
C LEU A 237 -5.99 21.35 4.31
N GLY A 238 -6.73 21.51 3.21
CA GLY A 238 -6.21 22.16 1.99
C GLY A 238 -5.92 23.64 2.20
N ILE A 239 -6.74 24.35 2.96
CA ILE A 239 -6.47 25.74 3.36
C ILE A 239 -5.19 25.79 4.22
N ILE A 240 -5.07 24.91 5.21
CA ILE A 240 -3.86 24.83 6.05
C ILE A 240 -2.62 24.59 5.20
N PHE A 241 -2.65 23.64 4.24
CA PHE A 241 -1.52 23.39 3.33
C PHE A 241 -1.16 24.60 2.49
N GLY A 242 -2.16 25.28 1.93
CA GLY A 242 -1.96 26.51 1.15
C GLY A 242 -1.30 27.61 1.97
N LEU A 243 -1.74 27.81 3.22
CA LEU A 243 -1.15 28.79 4.14
C LEU A 243 0.30 28.43 4.53
N LEU A 244 0.57 27.16 4.86
CA LEU A 244 1.92 26.70 5.18
C LEU A 244 2.87 26.79 3.98
N ALA A 245 2.35 26.59 2.78
CA ALA A 245 3.08 26.77 1.53
C ALA A 245 3.30 28.26 1.16
N ARG A 246 2.72 29.20 1.92
CA ARG A 246 2.71 30.65 1.67
C ARG A 246 2.15 30.98 0.29
N TYR A 247 1.06 30.32 -0.11
CA TYR A 247 0.35 30.59 -1.35
C TYR A 247 -0.46 31.89 -1.25
N ASP A 248 -0.73 32.50 -2.39
CA ASP A 248 -1.70 33.58 -2.46
C ASP A 248 -3.12 33.13 -2.09
N PHE A 249 -4.00 34.07 -1.79
CA PHE A 249 -5.36 33.80 -1.30
C PHE A 249 -6.16 32.88 -2.24
N THR A 250 -6.09 33.13 -3.54
CA THR A 250 -6.81 32.33 -4.55
C THR A 250 -6.32 30.90 -4.57
N LYS A 251 -5.01 30.70 -4.53
CA LYS A 251 -4.38 29.37 -4.54
C LYS A 251 -4.65 28.60 -3.23
N VAL A 252 -4.70 29.30 -2.08
CA VAL A 252 -5.12 28.70 -0.79
C VAL A 252 -6.53 28.15 -0.90
N LEU A 253 -7.49 28.95 -1.39
CA LEU A 253 -8.88 28.51 -1.53
C LEU A 253 -9.01 27.39 -2.57
N THR A 254 -8.32 27.47 -3.71
CA THR A 254 -8.33 26.43 -4.74
C THR A 254 -7.80 25.10 -4.20
N THR A 255 -6.70 25.14 -3.42
CA THR A 255 -6.15 23.95 -2.76
C THR A 255 -7.19 23.37 -1.77
N GLY A 256 -7.86 24.20 -1.00
CA GLY A 256 -8.95 23.81 -0.10
C GLY A 256 -10.07 23.06 -0.83
N VAL A 257 -10.60 23.68 -1.91
CA VAL A 257 -11.70 23.07 -2.69
C VAL A 257 -11.25 21.77 -3.37
N ASN A 258 -10.02 21.72 -3.89
CA ASN A 258 -9.50 20.51 -4.51
C ASN A 258 -9.39 19.35 -3.51
N LEU A 259 -8.88 19.59 -2.30
CA LEU A 259 -8.81 18.56 -1.27
C LEU A 259 -10.20 18.16 -0.73
N ALA A 260 -11.13 19.10 -0.66
CA ALA A 260 -12.53 18.78 -0.38
C ALA A 260 -13.12 17.84 -1.43
N GLY A 261 -12.83 18.13 -2.71
CA GLY A 261 -13.20 17.26 -3.84
C GLY A 261 -12.61 15.85 -3.74
N VAL A 262 -11.34 15.74 -3.40
CA VAL A 262 -10.68 14.43 -3.16
C VAL A 262 -11.41 13.65 -2.07
N MET A 263 -11.65 14.26 -0.91
CA MET A 263 -12.32 13.61 0.23
C MET A 263 -13.76 13.17 -0.07
N LEU A 264 -14.44 13.84 -1.00
CA LEU A 264 -15.80 13.50 -1.41
C LEU A 264 -15.84 12.45 -2.53
N LEU A 265 -14.97 12.58 -3.54
CA LEU A 265 -15.05 11.81 -4.78
C LEU A 265 -14.33 10.46 -4.67
N LEU A 266 -13.21 10.39 -3.92
CA LEU A 266 -12.42 9.16 -3.85
C LEU A 266 -13.23 7.97 -3.27
N PRO A 267 -13.99 8.12 -2.16
CA PRO A 267 -14.85 7.05 -1.67
C PRO A 267 -15.95 6.62 -2.67
N ARG A 268 -16.42 7.55 -3.51
CA ARG A 268 -17.44 7.24 -4.54
C ARG A 268 -16.85 6.39 -5.66
N MET A 269 -15.63 6.71 -6.12
CA MET A 269 -14.95 5.92 -7.15
C MET A 269 -14.55 4.54 -6.66
N THR A 270 -14.10 4.43 -5.40
CA THR A 270 -13.87 3.14 -4.75
C THR A 270 -15.15 2.28 -4.74
N ARG A 271 -16.31 2.89 -4.49
CA ARG A 271 -17.59 2.16 -4.53
C ARG A 271 -17.90 1.64 -5.93
N VAL A 272 -17.69 2.43 -6.98
CA VAL A 272 -17.84 1.98 -8.39
C VAL A 272 -16.93 0.78 -8.68
N LEU A 273 -15.67 0.83 -8.23
CA LEU A 273 -14.74 -0.28 -8.38
C LEU A 273 -15.27 -1.54 -7.67
N LEU A 274 -15.75 -1.42 -6.42
CA LEU A 274 -16.29 -2.54 -5.66
C LEU A 274 -17.55 -3.14 -6.32
N GLU A 275 -18.42 -2.33 -6.94
CA GLU A 275 -19.59 -2.79 -7.70
C GLU A 275 -19.18 -3.68 -8.88
N GLY A 276 -18.06 -3.36 -9.54
CA GLY A 276 -17.50 -4.19 -10.61
C GLY A 276 -16.89 -5.49 -10.10
N LEU A 277 -16.27 -5.48 -8.94
CA LEU A 277 -15.60 -6.65 -8.35
C LEU A 277 -16.57 -7.67 -7.74
N MET A 278 -17.68 -7.23 -7.19
CA MET A 278 -18.60 -8.09 -6.45
C MET A 278 -19.10 -9.30 -7.25
N PRO A 279 -19.52 -9.19 -8.53
CA PRO A 279 -19.97 -10.35 -9.33
C PRO A 279 -18.83 -11.37 -9.56
N ILE A 280 -17.59 -10.89 -9.73
CA ILE A 280 -16.42 -11.77 -9.93
C ILE A 280 -16.10 -12.49 -8.63
N SER A 281 -16.08 -11.80 -7.51
CA SER A 281 -15.89 -12.39 -6.18
C SER A 281 -16.92 -13.50 -5.90
N GLN A 282 -18.18 -13.24 -6.17
CA GLN A 282 -19.27 -14.22 -6.01
C GLN A 282 -19.08 -15.44 -6.92
N ALA A 283 -18.66 -15.24 -8.18
CA ALA A 283 -18.40 -16.34 -9.10
C ALA A 283 -17.23 -17.22 -8.65
N VAL A 284 -16.14 -16.59 -8.22
CA VAL A 284 -14.96 -17.26 -7.63
C VAL A 284 -15.36 -18.07 -6.41
N GLN A 285 -16.06 -17.45 -5.45
CA GLN A 285 -16.54 -18.14 -4.25
C GLN A 285 -17.44 -19.31 -4.58
N LYS A 286 -18.44 -19.14 -5.46
CA LYS A 286 -19.38 -20.20 -5.89
C LYS A 286 -18.65 -21.37 -6.56
N PHE A 287 -17.69 -21.09 -7.43
CA PHE A 287 -16.91 -22.13 -8.11
C PHE A 287 -16.06 -22.91 -7.12
N LEU A 288 -15.35 -22.20 -6.22
CA LEU A 288 -14.44 -22.80 -5.27
C LEU A 288 -15.17 -23.60 -4.18
N THR A 289 -16.31 -23.11 -3.68
CA THR A 289 -17.17 -23.85 -2.75
C THR A 289 -17.69 -25.16 -3.36
N LYS A 290 -18.02 -25.14 -4.67
CA LYS A 290 -18.44 -26.36 -5.37
C LYS A 290 -17.30 -27.35 -5.61
N ARG A 291 -16.09 -26.86 -5.91
CA ARG A 291 -14.92 -27.69 -6.25
C ARG A 291 -14.13 -28.15 -5.03
N PHE A 292 -14.11 -27.31 -4.00
CA PHE A 292 -13.38 -27.51 -2.74
C PHE A 292 -14.30 -27.16 -1.56
N PRO A 293 -15.24 -28.05 -1.20
CA PRO A 293 -16.23 -27.79 -0.14
C PRO A 293 -15.61 -27.40 1.22
N ASP A 294 -14.39 -27.89 1.48
CA ASP A 294 -13.64 -27.62 2.71
C ASP A 294 -12.93 -26.25 2.72
N LYS A 295 -12.89 -25.53 1.55
CA LYS A 295 -12.23 -24.23 1.41
C LYS A 295 -13.26 -23.10 1.41
N LYS A 296 -13.76 -22.78 2.60
CA LYS A 296 -14.70 -21.67 2.79
C LYS A 296 -13.93 -20.33 2.89
N ASN A 297 -14.58 -19.24 2.42
CA ASN A 297 -14.15 -17.84 2.64
C ASN A 297 -12.80 -17.49 1.98
N LEU A 298 -12.67 -17.70 0.66
CA LEU A 298 -11.55 -17.13 -0.10
C LEU A 298 -11.76 -15.62 -0.32
N PHE A 299 -10.65 -14.88 -0.29
CA PHE A 299 -10.60 -13.46 -0.55
C PHE A 299 -9.94 -13.17 -1.90
N ILE A 300 -10.42 -12.17 -2.61
CA ILE A 300 -9.73 -11.64 -3.79
C ILE A 300 -8.66 -10.65 -3.31
N GLY A 301 -7.40 -10.94 -3.65
CA GLY A 301 -6.27 -10.05 -3.39
C GLY A 301 -6.27 -8.89 -4.38
N LEU A 302 -6.32 -7.68 -3.86
CA LEU A 302 -6.27 -6.43 -4.63
C LEU A 302 -5.26 -5.47 -4.05
N ASP A 303 -4.86 -4.50 -4.85
CA ASP A 303 -4.02 -3.39 -4.40
C ASP A 303 -4.70 -2.56 -3.31
N ILE A 304 -3.90 -1.95 -2.45
CA ILE A 304 -4.34 -1.10 -1.34
C ILE A 304 -5.16 0.12 -1.80
N ALA A 305 -5.11 0.49 -3.09
CA ALA A 305 -5.87 1.60 -3.64
C ALA A 305 -7.37 1.52 -3.30
N VAL A 306 -7.92 0.30 -3.16
CA VAL A 306 -9.33 0.11 -2.76
C VAL A 306 -9.62 0.55 -1.31
N ALA A 307 -8.62 0.58 -0.45
CA ALA A 307 -8.76 1.00 0.94
C ALA A 307 -8.55 2.52 1.13
N ILE A 308 -7.85 3.19 0.20
CA ILE A 308 -7.59 4.64 0.26
C ILE A 308 -8.91 5.43 0.26
N GLY A 309 -9.97 4.90 -0.37
CA GLY A 309 -11.30 5.51 -0.35
C GLY A 309 -11.96 5.61 1.04
N ASN A 310 -11.38 5.01 2.07
CA ASN A 310 -11.93 5.13 3.43
C ASN A 310 -11.62 6.52 4.02
N PRO A 311 -12.63 7.28 4.51
CA PRO A 311 -12.44 8.63 5.03
C PRO A 311 -11.42 8.73 6.17
N ALA A 312 -11.32 7.70 7.03
CA ALA A 312 -10.35 7.70 8.12
C ALA A 312 -8.92 7.55 7.58
N VAL A 313 -8.72 6.78 6.51
CA VAL A 313 -7.43 6.62 5.84
C VAL A 313 -6.98 7.93 5.21
N ILE A 314 -7.85 8.58 4.43
CA ILE A 314 -7.53 9.86 3.78
C ILE A 314 -7.23 10.93 4.83
N SER A 315 -8.08 11.05 5.85
CA SER A 315 -7.88 12.04 6.93
C SER A 315 -6.55 11.84 7.64
N THR A 316 -6.20 10.58 7.97
CA THR A 316 -4.93 10.26 8.61
C THR A 316 -3.76 10.60 7.69
N GLY A 317 -3.80 10.21 6.42
CA GLY A 317 -2.74 10.49 5.43
C GLY A 317 -2.50 11.99 5.25
N LEU A 318 -3.57 12.78 5.14
CA LEU A 318 -3.46 14.24 5.02
C LEU A 318 -2.86 14.88 6.28
N LEU A 319 -3.27 14.44 7.48
CA LEU A 319 -2.67 14.93 8.73
C LEU A 319 -1.21 14.54 8.88
N LEU A 320 -0.81 13.37 8.37
CA LEU A 320 0.58 12.92 8.40
C LEU A 320 1.49 13.71 7.46
N THR A 321 0.96 14.31 6.39
CA THR A 321 1.76 15.00 5.38
C THR A 321 2.64 16.13 5.97
N PRO A 322 2.12 17.13 6.69
CA PRO A 322 2.95 18.16 7.31
C PRO A 322 3.88 17.57 8.39
N ILE A 323 3.42 16.54 9.11
CA ILE A 323 4.23 15.88 10.14
C ILE A 323 5.43 15.17 9.51
N ALA A 324 5.25 14.46 8.41
CA ALA A 324 6.35 13.79 7.70
C ALA A 324 7.39 14.79 7.19
N VAL A 325 6.95 15.94 6.67
CA VAL A 325 7.85 17.02 6.25
C VAL A 325 8.65 17.55 7.44
N VAL A 326 7.99 17.88 8.55
CA VAL A 326 8.66 18.38 9.75
C VAL A 326 9.66 17.34 10.29
N LEU A 327 9.25 16.07 10.38
CA LEU A 327 10.12 14.98 10.84
C LEU A 327 11.34 14.83 9.94
N ALA A 328 11.18 14.91 8.62
CA ALA A 328 12.30 14.79 7.68
C ALA A 328 13.40 15.83 7.95
N PHE A 329 13.05 16.97 8.52
CA PHE A 329 14.00 18.06 8.82
C PHE A 329 14.62 17.99 10.20
N ILE A 330 13.83 17.62 11.21
CA ILE A 330 14.32 17.65 12.60
C ILE A 330 15.09 16.38 12.98
N LEU A 331 14.95 15.30 12.21
CA LEU A 331 15.60 14.03 12.54
C LEU A 331 17.09 14.06 12.18
N PRO A 332 17.99 13.95 13.15
CA PRO A 332 19.42 13.97 12.91
C PRO A 332 19.86 12.75 12.10
N GLY A 333 20.70 12.98 11.06
CA GLY A 333 21.19 11.90 10.18
C GLY A 333 20.20 11.40 9.13
N ASN A 334 18.98 11.93 9.08
CA ASN A 334 18.08 11.69 7.96
C ASN A 334 18.57 12.42 6.71
N ASN A 335 18.62 11.71 5.57
CA ASN A 335 19.05 12.27 4.29
C ASN A 335 17.92 12.31 3.25
N THR A 336 16.74 11.81 3.59
CA THR A 336 15.60 11.68 2.67
C THR A 336 14.55 12.75 2.95
N LEU A 337 14.13 13.44 1.89
CA LEU A 337 12.99 14.34 1.90
C LEU A 337 11.85 13.69 1.09
N PRO A 338 10.72 13.33 1.71
CA PRO A 338 9.69 12.49 1.10
C PRO A 338 8.76 13.28 0.16
N LEU A 339 9.29 13.99 -0.84
CA LEU A 339 8.51 14.90 -1.67
C LEU A 339 7.56 14.20 -2.65
N ALA A 340 8.02 13.12 -3.30
CA ALA A 340 7.24 12.45 -4.32
C ALA A 340 6.15 11.54 -3.70
N ASP A 341 6.43 10.94 -2.55
CA ASP A 341 5.53 10.01 -1.88
C ASP A 341 4.61 10.66 -0.82
N LEU A 342 4.73 11.97 -0.57
CA LEU A 342 3.88 12.66 0.42
C LEU A 342 2.38 12.52 0.13
N SER A 343 1.99 12.55 -1.15
CA SER A 343 0.59 12.32 -1.55
C SER A 343 0.10 10.90 -1.28
N ASN A 344 1.02 9.94 -1.06
CA ASN A 344 0.74 8.53 -0.86
C ASN A 344 0.76 8.10 0.63
N LEU A 345 0.82 9.04 1.56
CA LEU A 345 0.75 8.73 3.00
C LEU A 345 -0.57 8.05 3.41
N ALA A 346 -1.63 8.20 2.61
CA ALA A 346 -2.86 7.42 2.76
C ALA A 346 -2.61 5.92 2.49
N VAL A 347 -1.79 5.57 1.49
CA VAL A 347 -1.35 4.17 1.24
C VAL A 347 -0.60 3.64 2.47
N PHE A 348 0.38 4.39 2.93
CA PHE A 348 1.22 4.04 4.07
C PHE A 348 0.40 3.74 5.34
N CYS A 349 -0.48 4.65 5.75
CA CYS A 349 -1.21 4.53 7.01
C CYS A 349 -2.46 3.62 6.93
N SER A 350 -2.89 3.20 5.74
CA SER A 350 -4.16 2.50 5.54
C SER A 350 -4.33 1.26 6.42
N MET A 351 -3.30 0.41 6.49
CA MET A 351 -3.35 -0.82 7.28
C MET A 351 -3.13 -0.56 8.79
N ILE A 352 -2.48 0.54 9.15
CA ILE A 352 -2.41 1.02 10.55
C ILE A 352 -3.81 1.49 10.98
N VAL A 353 -4.49 2.30 10.15
CA VAL A 353 -5.84 2.78 10.40
C VAL A 353 -6.83 1.61 10.48
N LEU A 354 -6.68 0.59 9.62
CA LEU A 354 -7.47 -0.63 9.69
C LEU A 354 -7.27 -1.34 11.04
N ALA A 355 -6.01 -1.52 11.47
CA ALA A 355 -5.68 -2.11 12.77
C ALA A 355 -6.27 -1.32 13.96
N CYS A 356 -6.42 -0.01 13.77
CA CYS A 356 -7.07 0.91 14.71
C CYS A 356 -8.59 0.99 14.53
N LYS A 357 -9.20 0.11 13.73
CA LYS A 357 -10.66 0.04 13.53
C LYS A 357 -11.27 1.35 12.97
N GLY A 358 -10.51 2.06 12.14
CA GLY A 358 -10.90 3.34 11.55
C GLY A 358 -10.73 4.57 12.46
N ASN A 359 -10.03 4.43 13.59
CA ASN A 359 -9.77 5.56 14.49
C ASN A 359 -8.60 6.42 13.98
N VAL A 360 -8.90 7.62 13.51
CA VAL A 360 -7.93 8.58 12.93
C VAL A 360 -6.85 8.98 13.95
N PHE A 361 -7.22 9.28 15.19
CA PHE A 361 -6.25 9.68 16.23
C PHE A 361 -5.22 8.58 16.50
N ARG A 362 -5.69 7.35 16.70
CA ARG A 362 -4.81 6.21 16.94
C ARG A 362 -3.95 5.90 15.73
N GLY A 363 -4.55 5.93 14.53
CA GLY A 363 -3.84 5.79 13.27
C GLY A 363 -2.71 6.81 13.14
N LEU A 364 -2.99 8.08 13.44
CA LEU A 364 -2.01 9.16 13.41
C LEU A 364 -0.84 8.90 14.37
N ILE A 365 -1.13 8.65 15.65
CA ILE A 365 -0.10 8.47 16.70
C ILE A 365 0.80 7.27 16.41
N ILE A 366 0.24 6.16 15.91
CA ILE A 366 1.03 4.97 15.57
C ILE A 366 1.84 5.17 14.29
N SER A 367 1.32 5.94 13.35
CA SER A 367 2.02 6.21 12.08
C SER A 367 3.25 7.10 12.26
N ILE A 368 3.28 7.99 13.23
CA ILE A 368 4.45 8.89 13.47
C ILE A 368 5.75 8.10 13.68
N PRO A 369 5.90 7.17 14.63
CA PRO A 369 7.11 6.38 14.78
C PRO A 369 7.42 5.53 13.55
N CYS A 370 6.41 5.08 12.81
CA CYS A 370 6.64 4.35 11.56
C CYS A 370 7.27 5.26 10.48
N ILE A 371 6.79 6.51 10.33
CA ILE A 371 7.40 7.50 9.43
C ILE A 371 8.86 7.77 9.81
N ILE A 372 9.16 7.90 11.11
CA ILE A 372 10.55 8.06 11.57
C ILE A 372 11.41 6.88 11.12
N GLY A 373 10.91 5.66 11.30
CA GLY A 373 11.58 4.46 10.81
C GLY A 373 11.80 4.47 9.30
N ASP A 374 10.76 4.80 8.52
CA ASP A 374 10.83 4.83 7.06
C ASP A 374 11.81 5.90 6.56
N LEU A 375 11.89 7.07 7.20
CA LEU A 375 12.87 8.12 6.85
C LEU A 375 14.31 7.62 7.01
N TYR A 376 14.63 6.96 8.12
CA TYR A 376 15.96 6.39 8.34
C TYR A 376 16.26 5.22 7.41
N ILE A 377 15.28 4.34 7.19
CA ILE A 377 15.45 3.19 6.31
C ILE A 377 15.62 3.65 4.86
N SER A 378 14.80 4.59 4.37
CA SER A 378 14.92 5.12 3.02
C SER A 378 16.27 5.82 2.80
N SER A 379 16.79 6.53 3.80
CA SER A 379 18.13 7.11 3.78
C SER A 379 19.21 6.01 3.68
N ALA A 380 19.08 4.94 4.47
CA ALA A 380 20.02 3.82 4.46
C ALA A 380 19.96 3.00 3.16
N MET A 381 18.80 2.93 2.51
CA MET A 381 18.59 2.19 1.28
C MET A 381 18.91 3.00 0.01
N ALA A 382 19.03 4.31 0.11
CA ALA A 382 19.27 5.19 -1.02
C ALA A 382 20.48 4.80 -1.89
N PRO A 383 21.65 4.39 -1.35
CA PRO A 383 22.78 3.94 -2.18
C PRO A 383 22.43 2.71 -3.04
N ILE A 384 21.70 1.75 -2.50
CA ILE A 384 21.31 0.51 -3.20
C ILE A 384 20.31 0.84 -4.29
N ILE A 385 19.28 1.64 -3.97
CA ILE A 385 18.25 2.08 -4.93
C ILE A 385 18.88 2.88 -6.06
N THR A 386 19.83 3.77 -5.75
CA THR A 386 20.58 4.52 -6.77
C THR A 386 21.36 3.57 -7.69
N LYS A 387 22.04 2.55 -7.14
CA LYS A 387 22.75 1.53 -7.92
C LYS A 387 21.80 0.76 -8.84
N MET A 388 20.62 0.37 -8.35
CA MET A 388 19.57 -0.28 -9.14
C MET A 388 19.12 0.61 -10.30
N ALA A 389 18.84 1.87 -10.03
CA ALA A 389 18.37 2.85 -10.99
C ALA A 389 19.43 3.14 -12.08
N ARG A 390 20.71 3.18 -11.72
CA ARG A 390 21.82 3.28 -12.68
C ARG A 390 21.88 2.05 -13.61
N GLY A 391 21.57 0.87 -13.10
CA GLY A 391 21.51 -0.37 -13.88
C GLY A 391 20.48 -0.35 -15.02
N VAL A 392 19.44 0.49 -14.92
CA VAL A 392 18.43 0.72 -15.97
C VAL A 392 18.57 2.09 -16.63
N HIS A 393 19.68 2.78 -16.44
CA HIS A 393 19.96 4.11 -17.01
C HIS A 393 18.92 5.19 -16.64
N PHE A 394 18.33 5.10 -15.45
CA PHE A 394 17.38 6.10 -14.97
C PHE A 394 18.09 7.45 -14.81
N ALA A 395 17.63 8.46 -15.56
CA ALA A 395 18.34 9.72 -15.79
C ALA A 395 18.74 10.43 -14.47
N GLN A 396 17.81 10.56 -13.52
CA GLN A 396 18.06 11.27 -12.26
C GLN A 396 19.14 10.59 -11.40
N ALA A 397 19.25 9.26 -11.44
CA ALA A 397 20.24 8.50 -10.67
C ALA A 397 21.68 8.67 -11.20
N GLN A 398 21.85 9.20 -12.41
CA GLN A 398 23.17 9.50 -12.96
C GLN A 398 23.84 10.70 -12.28
N HIS A 399 23.03 11.64 -11.76
CA HIS A 399 23.50 12.92 -11.24
C HIS A 399 23.24 13.11 -9.74
N SER A 400 22.38 12.28 -9.13
CA SER A 400 22.02 12.40 -7.70
C SER A 400 21.82 11.05 -7.04
N VAL A 401 21.89 11.04 -5.71
CA VAL A 401 21.43 9.92 -4.90
C VAL A 401 19.91 9.95 -4.87
N ILE A 402 19.27 8.82 -5.17
CA ILE A 402 17.83 8.70 -5.17
C ILE A 402 17.34 7.61 -4.22
N THR A 403 16.12 7.77 -3.76
CA THR A 403 15.38 6.79 -2.98
C THR A 403 13.88 6.88 -3.33
N ALA A 404 13.04 6.02 -2.78
CA ALA A 404 11.60 6.23 -2.69
C ALA A 404 11.20 6.08 -1.23
N PHE A 405 10.56 7.08 -0.68
CA PHE A 405 10.32 7.15 0.76
C PHE A 405 9.52 5.94 1.26
N LEU A 406 8.33 5.69 0.70
CA LEU A 406 7.44 4.63 1.18
C LEU A 406 7.99 3.22 0.92
N ASP A 407 8.44 2.97 -0.30
CA ASP A 407 8.82 1.62 -0.71
C ASP A 407 10.28 1.30 -0.43
N GLY A 408 11.15 2.29 -0.53
CA GLY A 408 12.56 2.20 -0.11
C GLY A 408 12.72 2.23 1.40
N GLY A 409 11.80 2.90 2.11
CA GLY A 409 11.74 2.99 3.59
C GLY A 409 11.07 1.79 4.26
N ASN A 410 10.48 0.86 3.50
CA ASN A 410 9.67 -0.21 4.04
C ASN A 410 10.45 -1.15 4.99
N PRO A 411 10.05 -1.31 6.27
CA PRO A 411 10.82 -2.03 7.26
C PRO A 411 10.92 -3.54 6.98
N LEU A 412 9.92 -4.17 6.38
CA LEU A 412 9.97 -5.60 6.04
C LEU A 412 11.00 -5.87 4.95
N ARG A 413 11.03 -5.03 3.89
CA ARG A 413 12.03 -5.16 2.84
C ARG A 413 13.44 -4.91 3.37
N PHE A 414 13.62 -3.87 4.18
CA PHE A 414 14.88 -3.58 4.83
C PHE A 414 15.37 -4.74 5.69
N TRP A 415 14.49 -5.32 6.50
CA TRP A 415 14.81 -6.46 7.34
C TRP A 415 15.22 -7.68 6.53
N ILE A 416 14.48 -8.01 5.44
CA ILE A 416 14.85 -9.08 4.51
C ILE A 416 16.23 -8.82 3.90
N VAL A 417 16.51 -7.61 3.40
CA VAL A 417 17.84 -7.24 2.87
C VAL A 417 18.92 -7.49 3.92
N LYS A 418 18.70 -7.08 5.18
CA LYS A 418 19.66 -7.27 6.27
C LYS A 418 19.87 -8.75 6.64
N ILE A 419 18.83 -9.57 6.58
CA ILE A 419 18.95 -11.04 6.75
C ILE A 419 19.87 -11.62 5.69
N PHE A 420 19.69 -11.29 4.42
CA PHE A 420 20.52 -11.78 3.32
C PHE A 420 21.95 -11.17 3.29
N GLN A 421 22.15 -10.08 4.02
CA GLN A 421 23.50 -9.55 4.32
C GLN A 421 24.15 -10.27 5.53
N LEU A 422 23.51 -11.28 6.12
CA LEU A 422 23.95 -11.99 7.33
C LEU A 422 24.17 -11.05 8.52
N ASN A 423 23.39 -9.96 8.58
CA ASN A 423 23.46 -9.05 9.71
C ASN A 423 22.93 -9.75 10.97
N TRP A 424 23.80 -9.90 11.98
CA TRP A 424 23.49 -10.66 13.19
C TRP A 424 22.24 -10.15 13.92
N PHE A 425 22.04 -8.83 13.98
CA PHE A 425 20.89 -8.22 14.62
C PHE A 425 19.58 -8.58 13.90
N ALA A 426 19.59 -8.53 12.56
CA ALA A 426 18.43 -8.94 11.76
C ALA A 426 18.11 -10.43 11.93
N LEU A 427 19.12 -11.29 12.08
CA LEU A 427 18.94 -12.72 12.31
C LEU A 427 18.36 -13.01 13.70
N VAL A 428 18.84 -12.33 14.73
CA VAL A 428 18.31 -12.46 16.12
C VAL A 428 16.87 -11.98 16.22
N LEU A 429 16.45 -11.01 15.39
CA LEU A 429 15.07 -10.55 15.36
C LEU A 429 14.09 -11.57 14.75
N ILE A 430 14.54 -12.59 13.99
CA ILE A 430 13.63 -13.58 13.37
C ILE A 430 12.72 -14.27 14.40
N PRO A 431 13.23 -14.91 15.46
CA PRO A 431 12.38 -15.54 16.45
C PRO A 431 11.52 -14.52 17.22
N ILE A 432 12.02 -13.33 17.50
CA ILE A 432 11.29 -12.27 18.22
C ILE A 432 10.08 -11.80 17.39
N VAL A 433 10.29 -11.49 16.12
CA VAL A 433 9.23 -11.08 15.18
C VAL A 433 8.25 -12.23 14.97
N GLY A 434 8.72 -13.46 14.84
CA GLY A 434 7.87 -14.65 14.74
C GLY A 434 6.95 -14.81 15.97
N LEU A 435 7.47 -14.66 17.17
CA LEU A 435 6.69 -14.69 18.41
C LEU A 435 5.69 -13.55 18.51
N LEU A 436 6.09 -12.32 18.13
CA LEU A 436 5.20 -11.17 18.10
C LEU A 436 4.05 -11.37 17.12
N ILE A 437 4.33 -11.83 15.91
CA ILE A 437 3.32 -12.12 14.89
C ILE A 437 2.37 -13.22 15.39
N TRP A 438 2.90 -14.29 16.01
CA TRP A 438 2.09 -15.36 16.58
C TRP A 438 1.18 -14.85 17.71
N PHE A 439 1.70 -14.02 18.62
CA PHE A 439 0.93 -13.43 19.72
C PHE A 439 -0.18 -12.52 19.17
N ILE A 440 0.15 -11.65 18.21
CA ILE A 440 -0.80 -10.75 17.55
C ILE A 440 -1.89 -11.56 16.84
N TYR A 441 -1.51 -12.61 16.09
CA TYR A 441 -2.46 -13.51 15.44
C TYR A 441 -3.43 -14.14 16.45
N LYS A 442 -2.92 -14.65 17.56
CA LYS A 442 -3.74 -15.27 18.61
C LYS A 442 -4.71 -14.27 19.25
N ALA A 443 -4.26 -13.05 19.51
CA ALA A 443 -5.10 -11.98 20.05
C ALA A 443 -6.21 -11.55 19.07
N THR A 444 -5.86 -11.37 17.81
CA THR A 444 -6.80 -10.96 16.76
C THR A 444 -7.79 -12.05 16.42
N LYS A 445 -7.36 -13.32 16.42
CA LYS A 445 -8.25 -14.47 16.18
C LYS A 445 -9.38 -14.53 17.18
N LYS A 446 -9.12 -14.24 18.44
CA LYS A 446 -10.13 -14.22 19.50
C LYS A 446 -11.16 -13.08 19.30
N GLU A 447 -10.72 -11.95 18.78
CA GLU A 447 -11.57 -10.77 18.55
C GLU A 447 -12.40 -10.86 17.27
N VAL A 448 -11.87 -11.51 16.22
CA VAL A 448 -12.51 -11.64 14.92
C VAL A 448 -13.40 -12.88 14.82
N LEU A 449 -13.00 -14.02 15.38
CA LEU A 449 -13.76 -15.28 15.37
C LEU A 449 -14.76 -15.39 16.54
N GLY A 450 -14.60 -14.61 17.60
CA GLY A 450 -15.61 -14.50 18.65
C GLY A 450 -16.92 -13.88 18.18
N SER A 451 -16.89 -13.16 17.04
CA SER A 451 -18.08 -12.59 16.39
C SER A 451 -18.76 -13.55 15.40
N GLU A 452 -18.14 -14.65 15.01
CA GLU A 452 -18.77 -15.68 14.15
C GLU A 452 -19.64 -16.67 14.95
N ASN A 453 -19.46 -16.76 16.27
CA ASN A 453 -20.28 -17.61 17.14
C ASN A 453 -21.50 -16.89 17.73
N ASP A 454 -21.65 -15.57 17.51
CA ASP A 454 -22.78 -14.76 17.99
C ASP A 454 -23.76 -14.41 16.84
N GLN A 455 -23.64 -15.00 15.67
CA GLN A 455 -24.59 -14.94 14.54
C GLN A 455 -25.04 -16.36 14.17
#